data_8d4089f6a80852c8a72b89d231a3f9e3
#
_entry.id   8d4089f6a80852c8a72b89d231a3f9e3
#
_cell.length_a   1.000
_cell.length_b   1.000
_cell.length_c   1.000
_cell.angle_alpha   90.00
_cell.angle_beta   90.00
_cell.angle_gamma   90.00
#
_symmetry.space_group_name_H-M   'P 1'
#
loop_
_entity.id
_entity.type
_entity.pdbx_description
1 polymer ?
#
loop_
_entity_poly.entity_id
_entity_poly.type
_entity_poly.pdbx_seq_one_letter_code
_entity_poly.pdbx_strand_id
1 'polypeptide(L)'
;MLDIGCGGGLLSEALAQAGADVTAIDLAPELVKVARLHALESGAKVDYRVQAAEDLAAEQPGSFDVVTCMEMLEHVPDPGAIIEACRRLLKPGGHLFLSTINRTAAAFAVAIVGAEYVARLLPKGTHHYQEFIRPAELARWLREADLQLADVSGMAYEP
;
A
#
# COMPACT_ATOMS: atom_id res chain seq x y z
N MET A 1 8.91 5.14 -10.20
CA MET A 1 7.87 5.18 -9.16
C MET A 1 8.18 4.19 -8.04
N LEU A 2 7.53 4.29 -6.89
CA LEU A 2 7.73 3.41 -5.75
C LEU A 2 6.41 2.76 -5.35
N ASP A 3 6.43 1.46 -5.04
CA ASP A 3 5.31 0.69 -4.48
C ASP A 3 5.70 0.21 -3.08
N ILE A 4 5.00 0.72 -2.04
CA ILE A 4 5.26 0.45 -0.62
C ILE A 4 4.26 -0.59 -0.13
N GLY A 5 4.75 -1.68 0.50
CA GLY A 5 3.94 -2.83 0.87
C GLY A 5 3.54 -3.65 -0.35
N CYS A 6 4.50 -3.89 -1.24
CA CYS A 6 4.23 -4.52 -2.55
C CYS A 6 3.77 -5.97 -2.47
N GLY A 7 3.92 -6.63 -1.32
CA GLY A 7 3.53 -8.03 -1.13
C GLY A 7 4.10 -8.96 -2.20
N GLY A 8 3.24 -9.72 -2.87
CA GLY A 8 3.61 -10.63 -3.97
C GLY A 8 3.85 -9.96 -5.32
N GLY A 9 3.84 -8.61 -5.41
CA GLY A 9 4.29 -7.86 -6.58
C GLY A 9 3.25 -7.60 -7.66
N LEU A 10 1.98 -7.95 -7.47
CA LEU A 10 0.96 -7.86 -8.53
C LEU A 10 0.81 -6.45 -9.10
N LEU A 11 0.72 -5.42 -8.24
CA LEU A 11 0.61 -4.03 -8.67
C LEU A 11 1.91 -3.57 -9.31
N SER A 12 3.05 -3.84 -8.67
CA SER A 12 4.37 -3.47 -9.15
C SER A 12 4.64 -3.99 -10.56
N GLU A 13 4.27 -5.26 -10.84
CA GLU A 13 4.40 -5.86 -12.16
C GLU A 13 3.49 -5.20 -13.20
N ALA A 14 2.22 -4.97 -12.86
CA ALA A 14 1.28 -4.29 -13.75
C ALA A 14 1.76 -2.90 -14.13
N LEU A 15 2.32 -2.15 -13.17
CA LEU A 15 2.89 -0.82 -13.41
C LEU A 15 4.15 -0.89 -14.29
N ALA A 16 5.03 -1.87 -14.07
CA ALA A 16 6.21 -2.07 -14.90
C ALA A 16 5.84 -2.46 -16.35
N GLN A 17 4.82 -3.32 -16.52
CA GLN A 17 4.29 -3.70 -17.84
C GLN A 17 3.63 -2.50 -18.56
N ALA A 18 3.06 -1.56 -17.80
CA ALA A 18 2.56 -0.29 -18.33
C ALA A 18 3.66 0.72 -18.68
N GLY A 19 4.94 0.35 -18.49
CA GLY A 19 6.10 1.16 -18.87
C GLY A 19 6.69 2.01 -17.75
N ALA A 20 6.29 1.83 -16.50
CA ALA A 20 6.89 2.52 -15.38
C ALA A 20 8.25 1.89 -14.99
N ASP A 21 9.19 2.72 -14.54
CA ASP A 21 10.37 2.28 -13.81
C ASP A 21 10.01 2.13 -12.34
N VAL A 22 9.94 0.89 -11.83
CA VAL A 22 9.34 0.56 -10.54
C VAL A 22 10.39 0.02 -9.57
N THR A 23 10.49 0.70 -8.41
CA THR A 23 11.06 0.15 -7.18
C THR A 23 9.90 -0.31 -6.31
N ALA A 24 10.02 -1.47 -5.67
CA ALA A 24 8.97 -2.05 -4.83
C ALA A 24 9.58 -2.57 -3.53
N ILE A 25 8.98 -2.19 -2.40
CA ILE A 25 9.49 -2.57 -1.07
C ILE A 25 8.41 -3.25 -0.24
N ASP A 26 8.85 -4.21 0.56
CA ASP A 26 8.04 -4.87 1.59
C ASP A 26 8.95 -5.33 2.74
N LEU A 27 8.40 -5.45 3.95
CA LEU A 27 9.13 -5.96 5.11
C LEU A 27 9.15 -7.49 5.20
N ALA A 28 8.27 -8.19 4.46
CA ALA A 28 8.14 -9.63 4.45
C ALA A 28 9.07 -10.27 3.39
N PRO A 29 10.21 -10.89 3.78
CA PRO A 29 11.17 -11.45 2.82
C PRO A 29 10.56 -12.53 1.92
N GLU A 30 9.62 -13.31 2.46
CA GLU A 30 8.97 -14.39 1.70
C GLU A 30 8.04 -13.84 0.61
N LEU A 31 7.36 -12.72 0.87
CA LEU A 31 6.53 -12.07 -0.15
C LEU A 31 7.40 -11.45 -1.25
N VAL A 32 8.48 -10.76 -0.88
CA VAL A 32 9.45 -10.22 -1.85
C VAL A 32 10.08 -11.33 -2.71
N LYS A 33 10.33 -12.51 -2.13
CA LYS A 33 10.80 -13.66 -2.88
C LYS A 33 9.77 -14.15 -3.91
N VAL A 34 8.49 -14.23 -3.52
CA VAL A 34 7.39 -14.56 -4.43
C VAL A 34 7.30 -13.53 -5.56
N ALA A 35 7.34 -12.23 -5.23
CA ALA A 35 7.29 -11.14 -6.20
C ALA A 35 8.43 -11.25 -7.24
N ARG A 36 9.65 -11.55 -6.79
CA ARG A 36 10.79 -11.77 -7.71
C ARG A 36 10.61 -12.97 -8.63
N LEU A 37 10.00 -14.06 -8.15
CA LEU A 37 9.71 -15.23 -8.98
C LEU A 37 8.65 -14.92 -10.04
N HIS A 38 7.56 -14.25 -9.67
CA HIS A 38 6.54 -13.81 -10.63
C HIS A 38 7.12 -12.88 -11.69
N ALA A 39 7.94 -11.91 -11.30
CA ALA A 39 8.59 -11.00 -12.25
C ALA A 39 9.52 -11.73 -13.23
N LEU A 40 10.19 -12.80 -12.80
CA LEU A 40 10.98 -13.66 -13.70
C LEU A 40 10.09 -14.40 -14.71
N GLU A 41 8.93 -14.89 -14.28
CA GLU A 41 7.97 -15.59 -15.15
C GLU A 41 7.29 -14.64 -16.14
N SER A 42 6.88 -13.46 -15.69
CA SER A 42 6.20 -12.45 -16.50
C SER A 42 7.13 -11.61 -17.36
N GLY A 43 8.45 -11.64 -17.09
CA GLY A 43 9.44 -10.79 -17.74
C GLY A 43 9.37 -9.32 -17.30
N ALA A 44 8.62 -8.99 -16.26
CA ALA A 44 8.54 -7.65 -15.70
C ALA A 44 9.87 -7.24 -15.03
N LYS A 45 10.27 -5.97 -15.22
CA LYS A 45 11.48 -5.42 -14.62
C LYS A 45 11.10 -4.54 -13.43
N VAL A 46 11.23 -5.06 -12.22
CA VAL A 46 10.94 -4.36 -10.96
C VAL A 46 12.12 -4.55 -10.02
N ASP A 47 12.55 -3.47 -9.36
CA ASP A 47 13.58 -3.51 -8.31
C ASP A 47 12.91 -3.80 -6.96
N TYR A 48 12.83 -5.09 -6.62
CA TYR A 48 12.24 -5.56 -5.35
C TYR A 48 13.26 -5.56 -4.22
N ARG A 49 12.90 -4.92 -3.09
CA ARG A 49 13.75 -4.84 -1.89
C ARG A 49 12.99 -5.24 -0.63
N VAL A 50 13.69 -5.90 0.30
CA VAL A 50 13.20 -6.08 1.69
C VAL A 50 13.69 -4.88 2.48
N GLN A 51 12.83 -3.87 2.66
CA GLN A 51 13.22 -2.58 3.24
C GLN A 51 12.01 -1.86 3.83
N ALA A 52 12.20 -1.14 4.94
CA ALA A 52 11.19 -0.25 5.51
C ALA A 52 11.08 1.05 4.70
N ALA A 53 9.87 1.63 4.66
CA ALA A 53 9.64 2.89 3.96
C ALA A 53 10.42 4.05 4.59
N GLU A 54 10.54 4.06 5.90
CA GLU A 54 11.27 5.07 6.68
C GLU A 54 12.78 5.03 6.38
N ASP A 55 13.36 3.83 6.25
CA ASP A 55 14.77 3.64 5.91
C ASP A 55 15.04 4.12 4.49
N LEU A 56 14.19 3.73 3.53
CA LEU A 56 14.30 4.21 2.15
C LEU A 56 14.13 5.73 2.07
N ALA A 57 13.24 6.33 2.87
CA ALA A 57 13.06 7.78 2.93
C ALA A 57 14.27 8.52 3.50
N ALA A 58 15.07 7.86 4.32
CA ALA A 58 16.36 8.40 4.79
C ALA A 58 17.45 8.31 3.72
N GLU A 59 17.45 7.24 2.92
CA GLU A 59 18.47 6.98 1.88
C GLU A 59 18.20 7.76 0.59
N GLN A 60 16.94 7.88 0.16
CA GLN A 60 16.55 8.40 -1.14
C GLN A 60 15.42 9.44 -1.07
N PRO A 61 15.55 10.52 -0.30
CA PRO A 61 14.51 11.54 -0.21
C PRO A 61 14.29 12.22 -1.58
N GLY A 62 13.03 12.53 -1.89
CA GLY A 62 12.66 13.27 -3.10
C GLY A 62 13.02 12.56 -4.41
N SER A 63 12.95 11.21 -4.45
CA SER A 63 13.43 10.44 -5.58
C SER A 63 12.33 9.92 -6.50
N PHE A 64 11.07 9.93 -6.06
CA PHE A 64 9.98 9.30 -6.80
C PHE A 64 8.92 10.30 -7.27
N ASP A 65 8.50 10.19 -8.52
CA ASP A 65 7.42 11.00 -9.10
C ASP A 65 6.04 10.52 -8.62
N VAL A 66 5.93 9.21 -8.36
CA VAL A 66 4.72 8.54 -7.87
C VAL A 66 5.09 7.55 -6.78
N VAL A 67 4.29 7.54 -5.70
CA VAL A 67 4.34 6.54 -4.64
C VAL A 67 2.96 5.90 -4.51
N THR A 68 2.91 4.57 -4.46
CA THR A 68 1.71 3.79 -4.13
C THR A 68 1.90 3.11 -2.78
N CYS A 69 0.84 3.05 -1.97
CA CYS A 69 0.78 2.28 -0.73
C CYS A 69 -0.66 1.76 -0.59
N MET A 70 -0.87 0.52 -1.05
CA MET A 70 -2.21 -0.03 -1.24
C MET A 70 -2.46 -1.14 -0.20
N GLU A 71 -3.59 -1.04 0.53
CA GLU A 71 -4.04 -2.04 1.53
C GLU A 71 -2.93 -2.43 2.55
N MET A 72 -2.14 -1.45 2.99
CA MET A 72 -1.02 -1.68 3.90
C MET A 72 -1.14 -0.89 5.21
N LEU A 73 -1.75 0.31 5.16
CA LEU A 73 -1.80 1.21 6.31
C LEU A 73 -2.54 0.63 7.52
N GLU A 74 -3.52 -0.24 7.31
CA GLU A 74 -4.26 -0.97 8.36
C GLU A 74 -3.43 -2.07 9.04
N HIS A 75 -2.27 -2.41 8.49
CA HIS A 75 -1.39 -3.46 9.02
C HIS A 75 -0.16 -2.91 9.75
N VAL A 76 -0.02 -1.59 9.85
CA VAL A 76 1.14 -0.96 10.50
C VAL A 76 0.76 -0.31 11.83
N PRO A 77 1.68 -0.30 12.81
CA PRO A 77 1.43 0.32 14.13
C PRO A 77 1.22 1.84 14.05
N ASP A 78 1.90 2.50 13.13
CA ASP A 78 1.84 3.96 12.94
C ASP A 78 1.65 4.33 11.46
N PRO A 79 0.41 4.42 10.98
CA PRO A 79 0.11 4.87 9.61
C PRO A 79 0.60 6.29 9.31
N GLY A 80 0.66 7.17 10.33
CA GLY A 80 1.16 8.53 10.17
C GLY A 80 2.63 8.58 9.80
N ALA A 81 3.46 7.73 10.42
CA ALA A 81 4.88 7.60 10.10
C ALA A 81 5.11 7.12 8.65
N ILE A 82 4.28 6.18 8.18
CA ILE A 82 4.34 5.72 6.78
C ILE A 82 3.98 6.85 5.81
N ILE A 83 2.94 7.61 6.11
CA ILE A 83 2.53 8.77 5.27
C ILE A 83 3.64 9.83 5.22
N GLU A 84 4.29 10.12 6.35
CA GLU A 84 5.44 11.02 6.36
C GLU A 84 6.63 10.45 5.56
N ALA A 85 6.89 9.16 5.63
CA ALA A 85 7.90 8.52 4.78
C ALA A 85 7.55 8.66 3.28
N CYS A 86 6.29 8.43 2.91
CA CYS A 86 5.80 8.66 1.53
C CYS A 86 6.05 10.10 1.07
N ARG A 87 5.71 11.09 1.92
CA ARG A 87 5.96 12.51 1.62
C ARG A 87 7.43 12.78 1.38
N ARG A 88 8.31 12.25 2.21
CA ARG A 88 9.77 12.44 2.07
C ARG A 88 10.35 11.79 0.81
N LEU A 89 9.77 10.68 0.36
CA LEU A 89 10.17 9.94 -0.85
C LEU A 89 9.72 10.63 -2.13
N LEU A 90 8.60 11.38 -2.07
CA LEU A 90 8.06 12.09 -3.23
C LEU A 90 8.91 13.29 -3.62
N LYS A 91 9.09 13.46 -4.92
CA LYS A 91 9.56 14.72 -5.51
C LYS A 91 8.53 15.83 -5.28
N PRO A 92 8.95 17.10 -5.29
CA PRO A 92 8.01 18.21 -5.36
C PRO A 92 7.05 18.07 -6.55
N GLY A 93 5.73 18.12 -6.29
CA GLY A 93 4.70 17.91 -7.30
C GLY A 93 4.43 16.44 -7.64
N GLY A 94 5.04 15.49 -6.94
CA GLY A 94 4.75 14.06 -7.08
C GLY A 94 3.38 13.67 -6.52
N HIS A 95 2.92 12.47 -6.86
CA HIS A 95 1.60 11.97 -6.52
C HIS A 95 1.68 10.76 -5.58
N LEU A 96 0.83 10.76 -4.54
CA LEU A 96 0.65 9.65 -3.61
C LEU A 96 -0.72 9.01 -3.85
N PHE A 97 -0.74 7.69 -4.05
CA PHE A 97 -1.95 6.89 -4.11
C PHE A 97 -2.00 5.95 -2.91
N LEU A 98 -3.11 6.00 -2.19
CA LEU A 98 -3.35 5.18 -1.00
C LEU A 98 -4.66 4.43 -1.15
N SER A 99 -4.71 3.19 -0.68
CA SER A 99 -5.97 2.51 -0.38
C SER A 99 -5.94 1.91 1.01
N THR A 100 -7.11 1.77 1.62
CA THR A 100 -7.28 1.13 2.92
C THR A 100 -8.75 0.78 3.13
N ILE A 101 -9.03 -0.15 4.04
CA ILE A 101 -10.38 -0.55 4.39
C ILE A 101 -10.99 0.47 5.35
N ASN A 102 -12.15 1.03 4.96
CA ASN A 102 -12.87 1.98 5.81
C ASN A 102 -13.49 1.29 7.03
N ARG A 103 -13.38 1.90 8.21
CA ARG A 103 -13.95 1.41 9.48
C ARG A 103 -15.48 1.59 9.49
N THR A 104 -16.20 0.70 8.82
CA THR A 104 -17.67 0.68 8.75
C THR A 104 -18.21 -0.71 9.13
N ALA A 105 -19.48 -0.77 9.54
CA ALA A 105 -20.14 -2.05 9.80
C ALA A 105 -20.23 -2.92 8.53
N ALA A 106 -20.38 -2.32 7.36
CA ALA A 106 -20.37 -3.02 6.09
C ALA A 106 -18.98 -3.64 5.80
N ALA A 107 -17.89 -2.90 5.98
CA ALA A 107 -16.54 -3.40 5.82
C ALA A 107 -16.24 -4.56 6.80
N PHE A 108 -16.71 -4.45 8.08
CA PHE A 108 -16.63 -5.54 9.04
C PHE A 108 -17.35 -6.80 8.53
N ALA A 109 -18.59 -6.66 8.06
CA ALA A 109 -19.37 -7.78 7.56
C ALA A 109 -18.74 -8.45 6.33
N VAL A 110 -18.17 -7.68 5.42
CA VAL A 110 -17.58 -8.22 4.18
C VAL A 110 -16.15 -8.74 4.41
N ALA A 111 -15.25 -7.93 4.96
CA ALA A 111 -13.85 -8.29 5.08
C ALA A 111 -13.59 -9.32 6.19
N ILE A 112 -14.25 -9.19 7.33
CA ILE A 112 -14.04 -10.11 8.47
C ILE A 112 -15.02 -11.28 8.39
N VAL A 113 -16.33 -11.02 8.49
CA VAL A 113 -17.30 -12.12 8.55
C VAL A 113 -17.37 -12.85 7.21
N GLY A 114 -17.47 -12.14 6.10
CA GLY A 114 -17.57 -12.72 4.76
C GLY A 114 -16.32 -13.45 4.33
N ALA A 115 -15.19 -12.76 4.26
CA ALA A 115 -13.96 -13.32 3.70
C ALA A 115 -13.26 -14.32 4.63
N GLU A 116 -13.22 -14.08 5.96
CA GLU A 116 -12.47 -14.93 6.88
C GLU A 116 -13.33 -16.10 7.43
N TYR A 117 -14.62 -15.87 7.73
CA TYR A 117 -15.45 -16.87 8.41
C TYR A 117 -16.39 -17.63 7.47
N VAL A 118 -17.01 -16.97 6.49
CA VAL A 118 -17.98 -17.60 5.59
C VAL A 118 -17.27 -18.18 4.36
N ALA A 119 -16.64 -17.35 3.56
CA ALA A 119 -15.98 -17.78 2.32
C ALA A 119 -14.62 -18.46 2.57
N ARG A 120 -13.99 -18.22 3.73
CA ARG A 120 -12.67 -18.76 4.11
C ARG A 120 -11.60 -18.48 3.07
N LEU A 121 -11.69 -17.33 2.40
CA LEU A 121 -10.71 -16.87 1.42
C LEU A 121 -9.41 -16.39 2.07
N LEU A 122 -9.50 -15.94 3.33
CA LEU A 122 -8.39 -15.46 4.12
C LEU A 122 -8.33 -16.22 5.46
N PRO A 123 -7.15 -16.37 6.07
CA PRO A 123 -7.00 -16.89 7.42
C PRO A 123 -7.79 -16.05 8.43
N LYS A 124 -8.33 -16.70 9.47
CA LYS A 124 -9.00 -15.99 10.57
C LYS A 124 -8.03 -15.08 11.30
N GLY A 125 -8.45 -13.83 11.57
CA GLY A 125 -7.61 -12.83 12.24
C GLY A 125 -6.66 -12.09 11.30
N THR A 126 -6.88 -12.16 9.98
CA THR A 126 -6.15 -11.34 9.00
C THR A 126 -6.48 -9.86 9.19
N HIS A 127 -7.74 -9.54 9.54
CA HIS A 127 -8.18 -8.16 9.73
C HIS A 127 -8.69 -7.93 11.15
N HIS A 128 -8.29 -6.80 11.73
CA HIS A 128 -8.83 -6.30 12.99
C HIS A 128 -9.62 -5.02 12.73
N TYR A 129 -10.91 -5.02 13.04
CA TYR A 129 -11.80 -3.89 12.77
C TYR A 129 -11.29 -2.54 13.33
N GLN A 130 -10.57 -2.58 14.46
CA GLN A 130 -10.01 -1.37 15.08
C GLN A 130 -8.88 -0.74 14.28
N GLU A 131 -8.21 -1.53 13.43
CA GLU A 131 -7.11 -1.11 12.55
C GLU A 131 -7.60 -0.52 11.23
N PHE A 132 -8.89 -0.70 10.88
CA PHE A 132 -9.49 -0.06 9.72
C PHE A 132 -9.47 1.46 9.86
N ILE A 133 -9.21 2.17 8.78
CA ILE A 133 -8.92 3.60 8.78
C ILE A 133 -10.13 4.38 8.24
N ARG A 134 -10.62 5.34 9.01
CA ARG A 134 -11.67 6.24 8.53
C ARG A 134 -11.09 7.28 7.59
N PRO A 135 -11.83 7.73 6.55
CA PRO A 135 -11.37 8.78 5.65
C PRO A 135 -10.91 10.06 6.36
N ALA A 136 -11.56 10.42 7.47
CA ALA A 136 -11.19 11.58 8.28
C ALA A 136 -9.84 11.41 9.01
N GLU A 137 -9.49 10.19 9.42
CA GLU A 137 -8.21 9.86 10.06
C GLU A 137 -7.09 9.96 9.02
N LEU A 138 -7.30 9.35 7.85
CA LEU A 138 -6.37 9.43 6.72
C LEU A 138 -6.14 10.89 6.27
N ALA A 139 -7.22 11.66 6.10
CA ALA A 139 -7.14 13.07 5.72
C ALA A 139 -6.41 13.94 6.76
N ARG A 140 -6.48 13.57 8.04
CA ARG A 140 -5.71 14.25 9.10
C ARG A 140 -4.21 13.97 8.93
N TRP A 141 -3.79 12.70 8.82
CA TRP A 141 -2.37 12.34 8.63
C TRP A 141 -1.77 12.95 7.37
N LEU A 142 -2.54 13.00 6.27
CA LEU A 142 -2.09 13.68 5.05
C LEU A 142 -1.83 15.18 5.29
N ARG A 143 -2.71 15.88 6.01
CA ARG A 143 -2.50 17.30 6.35
C ARG A 143 -1.30 17.50 7.29
N GLU A 144 -1.12 16.60 8.27
CA GLU A 144 0.02 16.64 9.20
C GLU A 144 1.36 16.44 8.47
N ALA A 145 1.35 15.72 7.35
CA ALA A 145 2.49 15.51 6.45
C ALA A 145 2.59 16.54 5.32
N ASP A 146 1.86 17.67 5.35
CA ASP A 146 1.84 18.68 4.28
C ASP A 146 1.47 18.12 2.89
N LEU A 147 0.68 17.05 2.83
CA LEU A 147 0.14 16.49 1.60
C LEU A 147 -1.28 17.02 1.33
N GLN A 148 -1.52 17.44 0.10
CA GLN A 148 -2.84 17.91 -0.32
C GLN A 148 -3.68 16.72 -0.81
N LEU A 149 -4.84 16.49 -0.15
CA LEU A 149 -5.82 15.51 -0.60
C LEU A 149 -6.52 16.03 -1.87
N ALA A 150 -6.26 15.39 -3.00
CA ALA A 150 -6.80 15.79 -4.29
C ALA A 150 -8.15 15.12 -4.58
N ASP A 151 -8.31 13.83 -4.27
CA ASP A 151 -9.53 13.06 -4.50
C ASP A 151 -9.70 11.94 -3.46
N VAL A 152 -10.95 11.58 -3.20
CA VAL A 152 -11.32 10.41 -2.38
C VAL A 152 -12.44 9.66 -3.07
N SER A 153 -12.17 8.45 -3.50
CA SER A 153 -13.16 7.56 -4.13
C SER A 153 -13.36 6.30 -3.30
N GLY A 154 -14.61 5.87 -3.18
CA GLY A 154 -14.95 4.57 -2.59
C GLY A 154 -15.01 3.50 -3.66
N MET A 155 -14.49 2.31 -3.34
CA MET A 155 -14.70 1.11 -4.15
C MET A 155 -15.77 0.24 -3.50
N ALA A 156 -16.74 -0.22 -4.28
CA ALA A 156 -17.74 -1.18 -3.88
C ALA A 156 -17.67 -2.39 -4.82
N TYR A 157 -17.82 -3.56 -4.24
CA TYR A 157 -17.96 -4.79 -5.03
C TYR A 157 -19.40 -4.91 -5.50
N GLU A 158 -19.60 -4.95 -6.81
CA GLU A 158 -20.88 -5.33 -7.43
C GLU A 158 -20.76 -6.78 -7.87
N PRO A 159 -21.58 -7.70 -7.25
CA PRO A 159 -21.52 -9.13 -7.54
C PRO A 159 -22.08 -9.47 -8.93
#